data_6676beeaedc2d52b1126706810ebc054
#
_entry.id   6676beeaedc2d52b1126706810ebc054
#
_cell.length_a   1.000
_cell.length_b   1.000
_cell.length_c   1.000
_cell.angle_alpha   90.00
_cell.angle_beta   90.00
_cell.angle_gamma   90.00
#
_symmetry.space_group_name_H-M   'P 1'
#
loop_
_entity.id
_entity.type
_entity.pdbx_description
1 polymer ?
#
loop_
_entity_poly.entity_id
_entity_poly.type
_entity_poly.pdbx_seq_one_letter_code
_entity_poly.pdbx_strand_id
1 'polypeptide(L)' 'MAVLPSPADAARVSCFLAEHLRWSVFWDKKYGLWRVAEDDPDSDLYAESSDADTVIGYIVAHA' A
#
# COMPACT_ATOMS: atom_id res chain seq x y z
N MET A 1 16.38 0.02 -14.15
CA MET A 1 16.65 -0.91 -13.02
C MET A 1 15.43 -0.96 -12.11
N ALA A 2 14.99 -2.15 -11.74
CA ALA A 2 13.86 -2.29 -10.82
C ALA A 2 14.27 -1.96 -9.39
N VAL A 3 13.44 -1.21 -8.68
CA VAL A 3 13.61 -0.92 -7.26
C VAL A 3 12.67 -1.83 -6.47
N LEU A 4 13.19 -2.52 -5.48
CA LEU A 4 12.40 -3.41 -4.64
C LEU A 4 12.23 -2.80 -3.24
N PRO A 5 11.09 -3.08 -2.56
CA PRO A 5 10.91 -2.62 -1.19
C PRO A 5 11.82 -3.39 -0.24
N SER A 6 12.07 -2.85 0.95
CA SER A 6 12.79 -3.62 1.96
C SER A 6 11.94 -4.83 2.38
N PRO A 7 12.56 -5.99 2.69
CA PRO A 7 11.80 -7.16 3.15
C PRO A 7 10.98 -6.87 4.41
N ALA A 8 11.49 -6.04 5.30
CA ALA A 8 10.76 -5.66 6.52
C ALA A 8 9.51 -4.86 6.20
N ASP A 9 9.59 -3.90 5.28
CA ASP A 9 8.43 -3.12 4.86
C ASP A 9 7.42 -3.98 4.13
N ALA A 10 7.87 -4.86 3.24
CA ALA A 10 6.98 -5.77 2.52
C ALA A 10 6.22 -6.68 3.49
N ALA A 11 6.89 -7.19 4.53
CA ALA A 11 6.25 -8.01 5.55
C ALA A 11 5.21 -7.21 6.35
N ARG A 12 5.53 -5.98 6.71
CA ARG A 12 4.60 -5.11 7.45
C ARG A 12 3.33 -4.81 6.65
N VAL A 13 3.49 -4.48 5.38
CA VAL A 13 2.36 -4.20 4.50
C VAL A 13 1.50 -5.45 4.33
N SER A 14 2.11 -6.62 4.12
CA SER A 14 1.37 -7.87 3.96
C SER A 14 0.59 -8.22 5.23
N CYS A 15 1.20 -8.09 6.41
CA CYS A 15 0.52 -8.36 7.67
C CYS A 15 -0.65 -7.39 7.89
N PHE A 16 -0.45 -6.13 7.56
CA PHE A 16 -1.50 -5.12 7.70
C PHE A 16 -2.69 -5.41 6.79
N LEU A 17 -2.42 -5.77 5.54
CA LEU A 17 -3.47 -6.07 4.56
C LEU A 17 -4.29 -7.31 4.92
N ALA A 18 -3.70 -8.27 5.62
CA ALA A 18 -4.42 -9.45 6.08
C ALA A 18 -5.60 -9.08 7.00
N GLU A 19 -5.54 -7.94 7.66
CA GLU A 19 -6.58 -7.43 8.56
C GLU A 19 -7.44 -6.34 7.89
N HIS A 20 -7.11 -5.92 6.66
CA HIS A 20 -7.78 -4.83 5.96
C HIS A 20 -8.08 -5.24 4.53
N LEU A 21 -8.97 -6.23 4.37
CA LEU A 21 -9.23 -6.89 3.09
C LEU A 21 -9.91 -6.00 2.05
N ARG A 22 -10.42 -4.84 2.46
CA ARG A 22 -11.05 -3.87 1.53
C ARG A 22 -10.02 -3.06 0.75
N TRP A 23 -8.73 -3.22 1.06
CA TRP A 23 -7.67 -2.43 0.46
C TRP A 23 -6.78 -3.31 -0.40
N SER A 24 -6.37 -2.75 -1.54
CA SER A 24 -5.39 -3.37 -2.43
C SER A 24 -4.12 -2.54 -2.41
N VAL A 25 -2.98 -3.20 -2.21
CA VAL A 25 -1.68 -2.54 -2.21
C VAL A 25 -0.75 -3.35 -3.09
N PHE A 26 0.01 -2.67 -3.93
CA PHE A 26 1.05 -3.31 -4.70
C PHE A 26 2.28 -2.39 -4.78
N TRP A 27 3.41 -3.01 -5.07
CA TRP A 27 4.66 -2.29 -5.25
C TRP A 27 4.91 -2.03 -6.73
N ASP A 28 5.07 -0.76 -7.09
CA ASP A 28 5.45 -0.37 -8.45
C ASP A 28 6.98 -0.33 -8.54
N LYS A 29 7.56 -1.39 -9.08
CA LYS A 29 9.01 -1.52 -9.18
C LYS A 29 9.64 -0.56 -10.20
N LYS A 30 8.84 -0.02 -11.10
CA LYS A 30 9.31 0.94 -12.09
C LYS A 30 9.61 2.29 -11.46
N TYR A 31 8.73 2.72 -10.54
CA TYR A 31 8.84 4.02 -9.88
C TYR A 31 9.30 3.93 -8.42
N GLY A 32 9.41 2.72 -7.87
CA GLY A 32 9.81 2.55 -6.47
C GLY A 32 8.78 3.06 -5.49
N LEU A 33 7.50 2.78 -5.75
CA LEU A 33 6.39 3.29 -4.96
C LEU A 33 5.44 2.17 -4.54
N TRP A 34 4.91 2.29 -3.32
CA TRP A 34 3.72 1.57 -2.91
C TRP A 34 2.50 2.31 -3.47
N ARG A 35 1.57 1.56 -4.05
CA ARG A 35 0.29 2.10 -4.52
C ARG A 35 -0.83 1.44 -3.76
N VAL A 36 -1.75 2.24 -3.23
CA VAL A 36 -2.85 1.74 -2.40
C VAL A 36 -4.17 2.31 -2.92
N ALA A 37 -5.18 1.46 -2.98
CA ALA A 37 -6.53 1.86 -3.36
C ALA A 37 -7.53 1.04 -2.57
N GLU A 38 -8.70 1.63 -2.28
CA GLU A 38 -9.79 0.88 -1.70
C GLU A 38 -10.43 0.00 -2.78
N ASP A 39 -10.69 -1.25 -2.44
CA ASP A 39 -11.27 -2.23 -3.36
C ASP A 39 -12.78 -2.10 -3.40
N ASP A 40 -13.25 -0.94 -3.89
CA ASP A 40 -14.66 -0.59 -4.00
C ASP A 40 -14.82 0.26 -5.26
N PRO A 41 -15.68 -0.15 -6.23
CA PRO A 41 -15.84 0.59 -7.47
C PRO A 41 -16.39 2.00 -7.28
N ASP A 42 -17.05 2.27 -6.16
CA ASP A 42 -17.60 3.60 -5.85
C ASP A 42 -16.60 4.48 -5.09
N SER A 43 -15.45 3.92 -4.71
CA SER A 43 -14.43 4.66 -3.98
C SER A 43 -13.40 5.24 -4.93
N ASP A 44 -13.02 6.49 -4.68
CA ASP A 44 -11.90 7.14 -5.37
C ASP A 44 -10.67 7.32 -4.45
N LEU A 45 -10.66 6.61 -3.32
CA LEU A 45 -9.52 6.65 -2.40
C LEU A 45 -8.31 5.98 -3.03
N TYR A 46 -7.21 6.73 -3.09
CA TYR A 46 -5.97 6.27 -3.70
C TYR A 46 -4.80 7.04 -3.09
N ALA A 47 -3.70 6.35 -2.89
CA ALA A 47 -2.46 6.99 -2.43
C ALA A 47 -1.25 6.27 -2.99
N GLU A 48 -0.12 6.95 -3.03
CA GLU A 48 1.15 6.35 -3.40
C GLU A 48 2.27 6.97 -2.59
N SER A 49 3.23 6.16 -2.21
CA SER A 49 4.41 6.63 -1.47
C SER A 49 5.50 5.56 -1.52
N SER A 50 6.74 5.98 -1.49
CA SER A 50 7.87 5.07 -1.30
C SER A 50 8.00 4.59 0.15
N ASP A 51 7.27 5.20 1.07
CA ASP A 51 7.33 4.92 2.50
C ASP A 51 6.12 4.06 2.92
N ALA A 52 6.39 2.86 3.44
CA ALA A 52 5.35 1.93 3.87
C ALA A 52 4.49 2.52 5.00
N ASP A 53 5.09 3.28 5.92
CA ASP A 53 4.35 3.89 7.02
C ASP A 53 3.32 4.89 6.52
N THR A 54 3.63 5.62 5.46
CA THR A 54 2.72 6.59 4.86
C THR A 54 1.48 5.90 4.28
N VAL A 55 1.66 4.81 3.53
CA VAL A 55 0.52 4.10 2.95
C VAL A 55 -0.31 3.39 4.01
N ILE A 56 0.32 2.79 5.02
CA ILE A 56 -0.38 2.19 6.15
C ILE A 56 -1.19 3.26 6.89
N GLY A 57 -0.60 4.41 7.14
CA GLY A 57 -1.28 5.53 7.80
C GLY A 57 -2.47 6.04 7.00
N TYR A 58 -2.37 6.06 5.67
CA TYR A 58 -3.47 6.43 4.81
C TYR A 58 -4.66 5.48 4.98
N ILE A 59 -4.40 4.17 4.98
CA ILE A 59 -5.45 3.17 5.18
C ILE A 59 -6.10 3.34 6.56
N VAL A 60 -5.30 3.51 7.60
CA VAL A 60 -5.82 3.71 8.96
C VAL A 60 -6.72 4.94 9.04
N ALA A 61 -6.32 6.02 8.38
CA ALA A 61 -7.09 7.27 8.40
C ALA A 61 -8.44 7.16 7.68
N HIS A 62 -8.57 6.20 6.76
CA HIS A 62 -9.78 6.02 5.95
C HIS A 62 -10.51 4.69 6.26
N ALA A 63 -10.05 3.98 7.26
CA ALA A 63 -10.67 2.70 7.63
C ALA A 63 -11.95 2.89 8.44
#